data_0f6b9ca3a712847d27b3d85fe3778db7
#
_entry.id   0f6b9ca3a712847d27b3d85fe3778db7
#
_cell.length_a   1.000
_cell.length_b   1.000
_cell.length_c   1.000
_cell.angle_alpha   90.00
_cell.angle_beta   90.00
_cell.angle_gamma   90.00
#
_symmetry.space_group_name_H-M   'P 1'
#
loop_
_entity.id
_entity.type
_entity.pdbx_description
1 polymer ?
#
loop_
_entity_poly.entity_id
_entity_poly.type
_entity_poly.pdbx_seq_one_letter_code
_entity_poly.pdbx_strand_id
1 'polypeptide(L)'
;MLPLWGLPFAEGDRLLIGDCEHPGVVSACVELARRQNLAIDVLPVKHLRGDQTQCDAAVVEAIDRTLTPRTRLVVLSHLLWNTGQVMPIAAVAKQLRQHPQQPFLLVDAAQSFGQIPVEDAASAADIYAFTGHKWACGPEGLGGVALSERVLAEAAPTVIGWRSLRDESKADLSSTDLFHHDSRRFEVATSCVPLMAGLRCSLQLLENAGSAQ
;
A
#
# COMPACT_ATOMS: atom_id res chain seq x y z
N MET A 1 6.34 -0.72 -2.60
CA MET A 1 6.63 0.17 -3.76
C MET A 1 6.55 -0.56 -5.10
N LEU A 2 7.00 -1.81 -5.25
CA LEU A 2 6.98 -2.51 -6.55
C LEU A 2 5.58 -2.59 -7.19
N PRO A 3 4.50 -2.99 -6.46
CA PRO A 3 3.17 -2.99 -7.05
C PRO A 3 2.67 -1.61 -7.48
N LEU A 4 3.02 -0.54 -6.76
CA LEU A 4 2.67 0.83 -7.12
C LEU A 4 3.18 1.21 -8.52
N TRP A 5 4.44 0.88 -8.81
CA TRP A 5 5.07 1.19 -10.09
C TRP A 5 4.50 0.40 -11.27
N GLY A 6 3.80 -0.69 -10.97
CA GLY A 6 3.15 -1.55 -11.96
C GLY A 6 1.70 -1.20 -12.28
N LEU A 7 1.11 -0.23 -11.57
CA LEU A 7 -0.28 0.17 -11.83
C LEU A 7 -0.43 0.83 -13.21
N PRO A 8 -1.57 0.64 -13.89
CA PRO A 8 -1.80 1.12 -15.25
C PRO A 8 -2.25 2.60 -15.25
N PHE A 9 -1.31 3.52 -15.17
CA PHE A 9 -1.58 4.94 -15.28
C PHE A 9 -1.52 5.42 -16.73
N ALA A 10 -2.34 6.40 -17.05
CA ALA A 10 -2.30 7.15 -18.30
C ALA A 10 -1.74 8.56 -18.08
N GLU A 11 -1.18 9.16 -19.11
CA GLU A 11 -0.69 10.54 -19.08
C GLU A 11 -1.78 11.51 -18.59
N GLY A 12 -1.43 12.35 -17.63
CA GLY A 12 -2.31 13.32 -17.00
C GLY A 12 -3.26 12.75 -15.96
N ASP A 13 -3.17 11.45 -15.61
CA ASP A 13 -3.81 10.91 -14.42
C ASP A 13 -3.24 11.59 -13.15
N ARG A 14 -3.98 11.50 -12.05
CA ARG A 14 -3.66 12.21 -10.82
C ARG A 14 -3.50 11.26 -9.65
N LEU A 15 -2.51 11.55 -8.81
CA LEU A 15 -2.27 10.89 -7.54
C LEU A 15 -2.71 11.82 -6.41
N LEU A 16 -3.58 11.38 -5.52
CA LEU A 16 -3.97 12.11 -4.31
C LEU A 16 -3.18 11.54 -3.13
N ILE A 17 -2.35 12.36 -2.48
CA ILE A 17 -1.39 11.92 -1.46
C ILE A 17 -1.61 12.70 -0.16
N GLY A 18 -1.66 12.01 0.98
CA GLY A 18 -1.71 12.63 2.30
C GLY A 18 -0.53 13.58 2.53
N ASP A 19 -0.79 14.73 3.14
CA ASP A 19 0.23 15.79 3.39
C ASP A 19 1.18 15.48 4.56
N CYS A 20 1.09 14.30 5.14
CA CYS A 20 2.02 13.81 6.18
C CYS A 20 2.54 12.39 5.89
N GLU A 21 2.51 11.97 4.63
CA GLU A 21 3.08 10.67 4.26
C GLU A 21 4.59 10.62 4.49
N HIS A 22 5.11 9.41 4.70
CA HIS A 22 6.54 9.21 4.91
C HIS A 22 7.34 9.71 3.68
N PRO A 23 8.48 10.41 3.87
CA PRO A 23 9.26 10.98 2.76
C PRO A 23 9.61 9.97 1.66
N GLY A 24 9.86 8.71 2.01
CA GLY A 24 10.12 7.65 1.03
C GLY A 24 8.91 7.33 0.14
N VAL A 25 7.70 7.40 0.69
CA VAL A 25 6.45 7.21 -0.07
C VAL A 25 6.22 8.41 -0.99
N VAL A 26 6.35 9.63 -0.44
CA VAL A 26 6.23 10.87 -1.22
C VAL A 26 7.21 10.88 -2.39
N SER A 27 8.49 10.60 -2.13
CA SER A 27 9.54 10.60 -3.17
C SER A 27 9.26 9.58 -4.27
N ALA A 28 8.76 8.39 -3.91
CA ALA A 28 8.39 7.37 -4.89
C ALA A 28 7.20 7.81 -5.76
N CYS A 29 6.19 8.46 -5.18
CA CYS A 29 5.05 9.00 -5.92
C CYS A 29 5.46 10.18 -6.83
N VAL A 30 6.32 11.07 -6.34
CA VAL A 30 6.86 12.20 -7.14
C VAL A 30 7.65 11.69 -8.34
N GLU A 31 8.53 10.71 -8.14
CA GLU A 31 9.32 10.15 -9.24
C GLU A 31 8.43 9.36 -10.23
N LEU A 32 7.43 8.63 -9.74
CA LEU A 32 6.44 7.95 -10.58
C LEU A 32 5.68 8.98 -11.43
N ALA A 33 5.19 10.05 -10.81
CA ALA A 33 4.48 11.12 -11.50
C ALA A 33 5.36 11.78 -12.58
N ARG A 34 6.61 12.07 -12.27
CA ARG A 34 7.58 12.63 -13.23
C ARG A 34 7.80 11.70 -14.44
N ARG A 35 7.93 10.39 -14.22
CA ARG A 35 8.21 9.42 -15.29
C ARG A 35 7.01 9.17 -16.19
N GLN A 36 5.81 9.21 -15.64
CA GLN A 36 4.60 8.86 -16.37
C GLN A 36 3.73 10.08 -16.71
N ASN A 37 4.25 11.29 -16.49
CA ASN A 37 3.56 12.55 -16.75
C ASN A 37 2.21 12.66 -16.02
N LEU A 38 2.21 12.29 -14.71
CA LEU A 38 1.05 12.37 -13.83
C LEU A 38 1.08 13.67 -13.02
N ALA A 39 -0.08 14.08 -12.50
CA ALA A 39 -0.18 15.20 -11.56
C ALA A 39 -0.34 14.69 -10.13
N ILE A 40 0.07 15.50 -9.14
CA ILE A 40 -0.10 15.19 -7.72
C ILE A 40 -1.04 16.23 -7.10
N ASP A 41 -2.04 15.73 -6.39
CA ASP A 41 -2.91 16.48 -5.49
C ASP A 41 -2.57 16.15 -4.04
N VAL A 42 -2.83 17.08 -3.13
CA VAL A 42 -2.52 16.95 -1.71
C VAL A 42 -3.79 16.78 -0.91
N LEU A 43 -3.87 15.71 -0.11
CA LEU A 43 -4.95 15.48 0.84
C LEU A 43 -4.55 16.06 2.21
N PRO A 44 -5.26 17.07 2.74
CA PRO A 44 -4.87 17.78 3.97
C PRO A 44 -5.31 17.01 5.22
N VAL A 45 -4.49 16.08 5.72
CA VAL A 45 -4.78 15.25 6.89
C VAL A 45 -3.82 15.44 8.07
N LYS A 46 -2.67 16.09 7.87
CA LYS A 46 -1.59 16.19 8.88
C LYS A 46 -1.97 16.93 10.17
N HIS A 47 -3.04 17.69 10.15
CA HIS A 47 -3.52 18.47 11.31
C HIS A 47 -4.68 17.80 12.05
N LEU A 48 -5.19 16.68 11.56
CA LEU A 48 -6.27 15.94 12.19
C LEU A 48 -5.84 15.40 13.55
N ARG A 49 -6.62 15.71 14.59
CA ARG A 49 -6.39 15.30 15.97
C ARG A 49 -7.69 15.28 16.75
N GLY A 50 -7.77 14.44 17.76
CA GLY A 50 -8.84 14.44 18.73
C GLY A 50 -9.85 13.32 18.54
N ASP A 51 -11.13 13.64 18.59
CA ASP A 51 -12.20 12.64 18.49
C ASP A 51 -12.14 11.86 17.16
N GLN A 52 -12.13 10.53 17.27
CA GLN A 52 -11.97 9.65 16.11
C GLN A 52 -13.11 9.85 15.10
N THR A 53 -14.36 9.96 15.58
CA THR A 53 -15.54 10.10 14.70
C THR A 53 -15.47 11.40 13.89
N GLN A 54 -15.04 12.49 14.55
CA GLN A 54 -14.88 13.79 13.87
C GLN A 54 -13.73 13.74 12.84
N CYS A 55 -12.62 13.09 13.20
CA CYS A 55 -11.50 12.91 12.28
C CYS A 55 -11.91 12.05 11.09
N ASP A 56 -12.64 10.97 11.30
CA ASP A 56 -13.12 10.09 10.22
C ASP A 56 -13.99 10.86 9.22
N ALA A 57 -14.95 11.63 9.74
CA ALA A 57 -15.81 12.46 8.92
C ALA A 57 -15.01 13.52 8.13
N ALA A 58 -14.02 14.15 8.78
CA ALA A 58 -13.15 15.15 8.13
C ALA A 58 -12.29 14.54 7.02
N VAL A 59 -11.78 13.31 7.19
CA VAL A 59 -11.02 12.60 6.14
C VAL A 59 -11.91 12.30 4.94
N VAL A 60 -13.10 11.73 5.18
CA VAL A 60 -14.06 11.40 4.11
C VAL A 60 -14.46 12.65 3.33
N GLU A 61 -14.75 13.75 4.04
CA GLU A 61 -15.08 15.03 3.41
C GLU A 61 -13.90 15.62 2.62
N ALA A 62 -12.68 15.53 3.17
CA ALA A 62 -11.47 16.02 2.49
C ALA A 62 -11.22 15.24 1.18
N ILE A 63 -11.42 13.93 1.17
CA ILE A 63 -11.32 13.09 -0.02
C ILE A 63 -12.38 13.52 -1.06
N ASP A 64 -13.64 13.66 -0.64
CA ASP A 64 -14.72 14.06 -1.55
C ASP A 64 -14.43 15.41 -2.25
N ARG A 65 -13.89 16.36 -1.51
CA ARG A 65 -13.51 17.67 -2.07
C ARG A 65 -12.28 17.66 -2.98
N THR A 66 -11.41 16.67 -2.81
CA THR A 66 -10.11 16.66 -3.51
C THR A 66 -10.07 15.69 -4.69
N LEU A 67 -10.95 14.68 -4.70
CA LEU A 67 -11.08 13.76 -5.83
C LEU A 67 -11.45 14.52 -7.12
N THR A 68 -10.82 14.11 -8.21
CA THR A 68 -11.09 14.63 -9.55
C THR A 68 -11.46 13.49 -10.51
N PRO A 69 -12.08 13.77 -11.65
CA PRO A 69 -12.35 12.73 -12.66
C PRO A 69 -11.11 12.03 -13.20
N ARG A 70 -9.92 12.54 -12.91
CA ARG A 70 -8.63 11.94 -13.32
C ARG A 70 -7.83 11.32 -12.16
N THR A 71 -8.36 11.33 -10.95
CA THR A 71 -7.70 10.67 -9.81
C THR A 71 -7.71 9.17 -10.02
N ARG A 72 -6.53 8.54 -10.03
CA ARG A 72 -6.35 7.10 -10.26
C ARG A 72 -5.76 6.38 -9.06
N LEU A 73 -5.14 7.10 -8.14
CA LEU A 73 -4.55 6.55 -6.91
C LEU A 73 -4.76 7.51 -5.75
N VAL A 74 -5.12 6.96 -4.60
CA VAL A 74 -5.06 7.63 -3.30
C VAL A 74 -4.00 6.94 -2.45
N VAL A 75 -3.12 7.70 -1.82
CA VAL A 75 -2.07 7.22 -0.92
C VAL A 75 -2.30 7.80 0.46
N LEU A 76 -2.46 6.94 1.45
CA LEU A 76 -2.79 7.35 2.81
C LEU A 76 -2.15 6.40 3.84
N SER A 77 -1.52 6.93 4.87
CA SER A 77 -1.07 6.14 6.02
C SER A 77 -2.28 5.67 6.84
N HIS A 78 -2.27 4.42 7.33
CA HIS A 78 -3.34 3.92 8.21
C HIS A 78 -3.29 4.56 9.61
N LEU A 79 -2.09 4.74 10.15
CA LEU A 79 -1.83 5.45 11.39
C LEU A 79 -0.85 6.59 11.11
N LEU A 80 -1.26 7.83 11.33
CA LEU A 80 -0.43 9.00 11.06
C LEU A 80 0.74 9.06 12.04
N TRP A 81 1.97 9.05 11.53
CA TRP A 81 3.18 9.02 12.34
C TRP A 81 3.41 10.28 13.19
N ASN A 82 2.83 11.41 12.80
CA ASN A 82 3.01 12.71 13.46
C ASN A 82 1.96 13.02 14.54
N THR A 83 0.76 12.42 14.45
CA THR A 83 -0.35 12.71 15.38
C THR A 83 -0.83 11.47 16.11
N GLY A 84 -0.57 10.26 15.60
CA GLY A 84 -1.15 9.03 16.10
C GLY A 84 -2.63 8.83 15.72
N GLN A 85 -3.17 9.69 14.85
CA GLN A 85 -4.56 9.57 14.41
C GLN A 85 -4.72 8.37 13.46
N VAL A 86 -5.70 7.53 13.73
CA VAL A 86 -6.07 6.41 12.86
C VAL A 86 -6.92 6.93 11.71
N MET A 87 -6.57 6.55 10.48
CA MET A 87 -7.33 6.93 9.29
C MET A 87 -8.41 5.90 8.98
N PRO A 88 -9.63 6.32 8.56
CA PRO A 88 -10.77 5.44 8.32
C PRO A 88 -10.65 4.71 6.97
N ILE A 89 -9.68 3.82 6.81
CA ILE A 89 -9.31 3.19 5.53
C ILE A 89 -10.52 2.50 4.88
N ALA A 90 -11.35 1.78 5.65
CA ALA A 90 -12.52 1.10 5.10
C ALA A 90 -13.57 2.08 4.56
N ALA A 91 -13.79 3.22 5.24
CA ALA A 91 -14.72 4.26 4.77
C ALA A 91 -14.18 4.95 3.51
N VAL A 92 -12.88 5.27 3.49
CA VAL A 92 -12.18 5.79 2.31
C VAL A 92 -12.31 4.83 1.13
N ALA A 93 -12.00 3.57 1.31
CA ALA A 93 -12.11 2.55 0.25
C ALA A 93 -13.56 2.46 -0.29
N LYS A 94 -14.56 2.50 0.59
CA LYS A 94 -15.98 2.51 0.18
C LYS A 94 -16.31 3.72 -0.69
N GLN A 95 -15.82 4.91 -0.33
CA GLN A 95 -16.02 6.14 -1.10
C GLN A 95 -15.34 6.06 -2.47
N LEU A 96 -14.08 5.58 -2.52
CA LEU A 96 -13.34 5.43 -3.77
C LEU A 96 -14.03 4.45 -4.75
N ARG A 97 -14.63 3.39 -4.25
CA ARG A 97 -15.40 2.44 -5.10
C ARG A 97 -16.66 3.05 -5.70
N GLN A 98 -17.21 4.11 -5.09
CA GLN A 98 -18.37 4.85 -5.62
C GLN A 98 -17.98 5.90 -6.67
N HIS A 99 -16.69 6.29 -6.70
CA HIS A 99 -16.18 7.23 -7.70
C HIS A 99 -16.15 6.58 -9.09
N PRO A 100 -16.53 7.30 -10.18
CA PRO A 100 -16.58 6.71 -11.54
C PRO A 100 -15.27 6.06 -12.00
N GLN A 101 -14.13 6.58 -11.57
CA GLN A 101 -12.81 6.04 -11.92
C GLN A 101 -12.33 4.96 -10.96
N GLN A 102 -13.01 4.76 -9.83
CA GLN A 102 -12.62 3.81 -8.79
C GLN A 102 -11.10 3.85 -8.51
N PRO A 103 -10.54 4.97 -8.02
CA PRO A 103 -9.10 5.07 -7.79
C PRO A 103 -8.59 3.93 -6.92
N PHE A 104 -7.36 3.47 -7.17
CA PHE A 104 -6.69 2.54 -6.28
C PHE A 104 -6.40 3.18 -4.94
N LEU A 105 -6.40 2.39 -3.87
CA LEU A 105 -6.02 2.82 -2.52
C LEU A 105 -4.75 2.11 -2.08
N LEU A 106 -3.66 2.86 -1.98
CA LEU A 106 -2.41 2.43 -1.35
C LEU A 106 -2.38 2.91 0.09
N VAL A 107 -2.19 1.98 1.01
CA VAL A 107 -2.12 2.26 2.44
C VAL A 107 -0.72 1.97 2.97
N ASP A 108 -0.07 2.98 3.55
CA ASP A 108 1.14 2.80 4.35
C ASP A 108 0.76 2.37 5.77
N ALA A 109 1.03 1.13 6.08
CA ALA A 109 0.76 0.50 7.36
C ALA A 109 2.01 0.39 8.26
N ALA A 110 3.06 1.14 7.95
CA ALA A 110 4.32 1.07 8.70
C ALA A 110 4.18 1.40 10.19
N GLN A 111 3.15 2.18 10.58
CA GLN A 111 2.89 2.52 11.98
C GLN A 111 1.72 1.74 12.58
N SER A 112 0.86 1.13 11.77
CA SER A 112 -0.34 0.43 12.26
C SER A 112 -0.13 -1.08 12.44
N PHE A 113 0.62 -1.72 11.53
CA PHE A 113 0.84 -3.17 11.58
C PHE A 113 1.61 -3.58 12.85
N GLY A 114 0.99 -4.43 13.66
CA GLY A 114 1.50 -4.84 14.96
C GLY A 114 1.15 -3.90 16.13
N GLN A 115 0.52 -2.74 15.88
CA GLN A 115 0.14 -1.75 16.89
C GLN A 115 -1.37 -1.69 17.12
N ILE A 116 -2.15 -1.81 16.07
CA ILE A 116 -3.63 -1.79 16.12
C ILE A 116 -4.19 -2.90 15.22
N PRO A 117 -5.47 -3.29 15.36
CA PRO A 117 -6.13 -4.21 14.43
C PRO A 117 -6.09 -3.67 13.00
N VAL A 118 -5.78 -4.54 12.04
CA VAL A 118 -5.53 -4.13 10.65
C VAL A 118 -6.41 -4.83 9.62
N GLU A 119 -7.17 -5.85 10.01
CA GLU A 119 -7.89 -6.74 9.11
C GLU A 119 -8.86 -5.98 8.18
N ASP A 120 -9.68 -5.08 8.75
CA ASP A 120 -10.65 -4.30 7.99
C ASP A 120 -9.96 -3.34 7.00
N ALA A 121 -8.89 -2.69 7.45
CA ALA A 121 -8.13 -1.76 6.62
C ALA A 121 -7.36 -2.49 5.51
N ALA A 122 -6.71 -3.62 5.85
CA ALA A 122 -5.96 -4.42 4.89
C ALA A 122 -6.88 -5.05 3.83
N SER A 123 -8.06 -5.54 4.24
CA SER A 123 -9.06 -6.12 3.32
C SER A 123 -9.72 -5.07 2.43
N ALA A 124 -9.79 -3.82 2.88
CA ALA A 124 -10.40 -2.73 2.13
C ALA A 124 -9.44 -2.08 1.12
N ALA A 125 -8.14 -2.07 1.40
CA ALA A 125 -7.12 -1.45 0.56
C ALA A 125 -6.82 -2.26 -0.70
N ASP A 126 -6.37 -1.59 -1.76
CA ASP A 126 -5.84 -2.25 -2.94
C ASP A 126 -4.38 -2.69 -2.74
N ILE A 127 -3.58 -1.86 -2.09
CA ILE A 127 -2.20 -2.15 -1.69
C ILE A 127 -2.06 -1.77 -0.22
N TYR A 128 -1.84 -2.74 0.65
CA TYR A 128 -1.59 -2.52 2.08
C TYR A 128 -0.16 -2.93 2.41
N ALA A 129 0.73 -1.97 2.64
CA ALA A 129 2.16 -2.21 2.77
C ALA A 129 2.64 -1.94 4.20
N PHE A 130 3.42 -2.87 4.77
CA PHE A 130 3.93 -2.76 6.13
C PHE A 130 5.40 -3.13 6.25
N THR A 131 6.02 -2.73 7.34
CA THR A 131 7.40 -3.07 7.71
C THR A 131 7.42 -3.94 8.95
N GLY A 132 8.33 -4.94 9.00
CA GLY A 132 8.43 -5.86 10.12
C GLY A 132 9.19 -5.31 11.34
N HIS A 133 10.09 -4.33 11.15
CA HIS A 133 11.02 -3.88 12.19
C HIS A 133 10.47 -2.80 13.14
N LYS A 134 9.23 -2.35 12.96
CA LYS A 134 8.59 -1.38 13.88
C LYS A 134 7.75 -2.12 14.92
N TRP A 135 6.44 -1.95 14.89
CA TRP A 135 5.53 -2.48 15.90
C TRP A 135 5.30 -3.99 15.81
N ALA A 136 5.61 -4.60 14.67
CA ALA A 136 5.66 -6.07 14.57
C ALA A 136 6.89 -6.68 15.26
N CYS A 137 7.81 -5.86 15.81
CA CYS A 137 8.98 -6.28 16.59
C CYS A 137 9.87 -7.30 15.88
N GLY A 138 9.84 -7.32 14.56
CA GLY A 138 10.65 -8.20 13.72
C GLY A 138 11.99 -7.62 13.34
N PRO A 139 12.83 -8.36 12.62
CA PRO A 139 14.13 -7.89 12.16
C PRO A 139 14.00 -6.81 11.07
N GLU A 140 15.04 -5.99 10.95
CA GLU A 140 15.18 -5.03 9.86
C GLU A 140 15.27 -5.72 8.49
N GLY A 141 14.94 -4.97 7.41
CA GLY A 141 15.07 -5.45 6.04
C GLY A 141 13.92 -6.37 5.57
N LEU A 142 12.90 -6.57 6.38
CA LEU A 142 11.73 -7.37 6.04
C LEU A 142 10.44 -6.58 6.24
N GLY A 143 9.51 -6.81 5.34
CA GLY A 143 8.15 -6.28 5.38
C GLY A 143 7.26 -7.10 4.48
N GLY A 144 6.02 -6.68 4.32
CA GLY A 144 5.07 -7.37 3.46
C GLY A 144 4.11 -6.41 2.76
N VAL A 145 3.39 -6.96 1.81
CA VAL A 145 2.32 -6.26 1.11
C VAL A 145 1.15 -7.21 0.89
N ALA A 146 -0.05 -6.77 1.25
CA ALA A 146 -1.28 -7.40 0.83
C ALA A 146 -1.81 -6.67 -0.41
N LEU A 147 -2.29 -7.42 -1.41
CA LEU A 147 -2.75 -6.91 -2.69
C LEU A 147 -4.18 -7.39 -2.95
N SER A 148 -5.04 -6.49 -3.42
CA SER A 148 -6.38 -6.85 -3.89
C SER A 148 -6.32 -7.64 -5.21
N GLU A 149 -7.36 -8.42 -5.48
CA GLU A 149 -7.54 -9.10 -6.77
C GLU A 149 -7.49 -8.12 -7.95
N ARG A 150 -7.96 -6.90 -7.74
CA ARG A 150 -7.91 -5.85 -8.76
C ARG A 150 -6.48 -5.44 -9.09
N VAL A 151 -5.60 -5.27 -8.11
CA VAL A 151 -4.18 -5.01 -8.35
C VAL A 151 -3.53 -6.20 -9.05
N LEU A 152 -3.86 -7.42 -8.66
CA LEU A 152 -3.34 -8.62 -9.33
C LEU A 152 -3.82 -8.74 -10.78
N ALA A 153 -4.99 -8.23 -11.11
CA ALA A 153 -5.51 -8.22 -12.48
C ALA A 153 -4.87 -7.14 -13.34
N GLU A 154 -4.61 -5.96 -12.78
CA GLU A 154 -4.24 -4.78 -13.56
C GLU A 154 -2.75 -4.40 -13.50
N ALA A 155 -2.05 -4.70 -12.39
CA ALA A 155 -0.67 -4.27 -12.20
C ALA A 155 0.34 -5.28 -12.79
N ALA A 156 1.33 -4.77 -13.50
CA ALA A 156 2.44 -5.55 -14.05
C ALA A 156 3.71 -5.43 -13.18
N PRO A 157 4.54 -6.48 -13.06
CA PRO A 157 5.82 -6.37 -12.37
C PRO A 157 6.78 -5.47 -13.16
N THR A 158 7.39 -4.49 -12.49
CA THR A 158 8.34 -3.53 -13.10
C THR A 158 9.78 -3.83 -12.75
N VAL A 159 10.02 -4.54 -11.65
CA VAL A 159 11.33 -5.09 -11.28
C VAL A 159 11.18 -6.60 -11.25
N ILE A 160 11.89 -7.27 -12.13
CA ILE A 160 11.72 -8.69 -12.41
C ILE A 160 12.98 -9.44 -12.01
N GLY A 161 12.79 -10.59 -11.40
CA GLY A 161 13.83 -11.55 -11.12
C GLY A 161 13.30 -12.98 -11.20
N TRP A 162 14.14 -13.95 -10.90
CA TRP A 162 13.76 -15.35 -11.02
C TRP A 162 12.57 -15.76 -10.14
N ARG A 163 12.39 -15.10 -8.99
CA ARG A 163 11.24 -15.33 -8.09
C ARG A 163 9.91 -14.82 -8.66
N SER A 164 9.94 -13.90 -9.60
CA SER A 164 8.74 -13.42 -10.28
C SER A 164 8.16 -14.45 -11.24
N LEU A 165 9.00 -15.43 -11.68
CA LEU A 165 8.65 -16.39 -12.71
C LEU A 165 7.86 -17.58 -12.14
N ARG A 166 6.82 -17.97 -12.84
CA ARG A 166 6.02 -19.17 -12.51
C ARG A 166 6.79 -20.46 -12.77
N ASP A 167 7.57 -20.48 -13.86
CA ASP A 167 8.39 -21.62 -14.27
C ASP A 167 9.61 -21.11 -15.03
N GLU A 168 10.77 -21.12 -14.37
CA GLU A 168 12.03 -20.65 -14.96
C GLU A 168 12.44 -21.43 -16.21
N SER A 169 12.10 -22.75 -16.28
CA SER A 169 12.48 -23.60 -17.40
C SER A 169 11.75 -23.25 -18.69
N LYS A 170 10.65 -22.49 -18.60
CA LYS A 170 9.86 -22.03 -19.74
C LYS A 170 10.14 -20.59 -20.16
N ALA A 171 11.08 -19.92 -19.50
CA ALA A 171 11.44 -18.55 -19.84
C ALA A 171 12.35 -18.53 -21.06
N ASP A 172 11.82 -18.15 -22.20
CA ASP A 172 12.54 -17.88 -23.45
C ASP A 172 12.10 -16.57 -24.09
N LEU A 173 12.75 -16.19 -25.19
CA LEU A 173 12.48 -14.90 -25.86
C LEU A 173 11.08 -14.81 -26.52
N SER A 174 10.35 -15.89 -26.64
CA SER A 174 9.00 -15.95 -27.22
C SER A 174 7.90 -16.03 -26.16
N SER A 175 8.28 -16.17 -24.87
CA SER A 175 7.32 -16.40 -23.78
C SER A 175 6.51 -15.15 -23.47
N THR A 176 5.18 -15.31 -23.38
CA THR A 176 4.23 -14.22 -23.14
C THR A 176 3.55 -14.30 -21.75
N ASP A 177 3.57 -15.46 -21.09
CA ASP A 177 2.98 -15.72 -19.78
C ASP A 177 4.01 -16.29 -18.80
N LEU A 178 4.92 -15.42 -18.37
CA LEU A 178 6.09 -15.78 -17.55
C LEU A 178 5.83 -15.72 -16.06
N PHE A 179 5.00 -14.78 -15.61
CA PHE A 179 4.91 -14.40 -14.20
C PHE A 179 3.89 -15.21 -13.43
N HIS A 180 4.07 -15.28 -12.10
CA HIS A 180 3.01 -15.76 -11.22
C HIS A 180 1.73 -14.94 -11.40
N HIS A 181 0.57 -15.58 -11.25
CA HIS A 181 -0.73 -14.89 -11.29
C HIS A 181 -1.12 -14.21 -9.97
N ASP A 182 -0.37 -14.48 -8.89
CA ASP A 182 -0.54 -13.92 -7.57
C ASP A 182 0.56 -12.91 -7.21
N SER A 183 0.59 -12.46 -5.95
CA SER A 183 1.54 -11.44 -5.46
C SER A 183 3.03 -11.82 -5.61
N ARG A 184 3.35 -13.10 -5.79
CA ARG A 184 4.73 -13.57 -6.03
C ARG A 184 5.34 -12.95 -7.29
N ARG A 185 4.53 -12.49 -8.25
CA ARG A 185 5.05 -11.75 -9.43
C ARG A 185 5.87 -10.50 -9.07
N PHE A 186 5.67 -9.96 -7.87
CA PHE A 186 6.42 -8.80 -7.36
C PHE A 186 7.62 -9.18 -6.49
N GLU A 187 7.89 -10.47 -6.27
CA GLU A 187 9.12 -10.93 -5.64
C GLU A 187 10.24 -10.99 -6.68
N VAL A 188 11.43 -10.52 -6.31
CA VAL A 188 12.53 -10.35 -7.29
C VAL A 188 13.56 -11.47 -7.15
N ALA A 189 14.06 -11.69 -5.91
CA ALA A 189 15.21 -12.56 -5.69
C ALA A 189 15.08 -13.35 -4.38
N THR A 190 16.15 -14.05 -4.01
CA THR A 190 16.23 -14.84 -2.78
C THR A 190 15.99 -13.98 -1.55
N SER A 191 15.01 -14.37 -0.74
CA SER A 191 14.74 -13.76 0.55
C SER A 191 15.63 -14.33 1.64
N CYS A 192 15.96 -13.53 2.63
CA CYS A 192 16.74 -13.97 3.79
C CYS A 192 15.85 -14.80 4.75
N VAL A 193 15.92 -16.12 4.65
CA VAL A 193 15.12 -17.06 5.45
C VAL A 193 15.26 -16.84 6.97
N PRO A 194 16.45 -16.58 7.54
CA PRO A 194 16.59 -16.25 8.95
C PRO A 194 15.76 -15.04 9.39
N LEU A 195 15.66 -13.98 8.56
CA LEU A 195 14.82 -12.82 8.87
C LEU A 195 13.33 -13.17 8.86
N MET A 196 12.90 -14.02 7.93
CA MET A 196 11.52 -14.52 7.89
C MET A 196 11.18 -15.33 9.15
N ALA A 197 12.09 -16.19 9.60
CA ALA A 197 11.92 -16.95 10.84
C ALA A 197 11.84 -16.02 12.05
N GLY A 198 12.67 -14.97 12.10
CA GLY A 198 12.62 -13.95 13.15
C GLY A 198 11.30 -13.18 13.18
N LEU A 199 10.82 -12.70 12.02
CA LEU A 199 9.53 -12.02 11.94
C LEU A 199 8.37 -12.96 12.36
N ARG A 200 8.38 -14.20 11.90
CA ARG A 200 7.37 -15.18 12.33
C ARG A 200 7.36 -15.38 13.84
N CYS A 201 8.53 -15.45 14.47
CA CYS A 201 8.64 -15.58 15.92
C CYS A 201 8.05 -14.35 16.64
N SER A 202 8.39 -13.15 16.20
CA SER A 202 7.85 -11.92 16.82
C SER A 202 6.34 -11.79 16.65
N LEU A 203 5.80 -12.11 15.48
CA LEU A 203 4.34 -12.11 15.26
C LEU A 203 3.64 -13.13 16.17
N GLN A 204 4.20 -14.31 16.36
CA GLN A 204 3.66 -15.31 17.28
C GLN A 204 3.66 -14.82 18.74
N LEU A 205 4.71 -14.09 19.15
CA LEU A 205 4.77 -13.48 20.49
C LEU A 205 3.70 -12.41 20.66
N LEU A 206 3.48 -11.55 19.66
CA LEU A 206 2.45 -10.53 19.66
C LEU A 206 1.05 -11.15 19.71
N GLU A 207 0.79 -12.20 18.92
CA GLU A 207 -0.46 -12.96 18.93
C GLU A 207 -0.73 -13.57 20.31
N ASN A 208 0.26 -14.23 20.91
CA ASN A 208 0.16 -14.83 22.25
C ASN A 208 -0.05 -13.77 23.35
N ALA A 209 0.45 -12.56 23.16
CA ALA A 209 0.23 -11.43 24.07
C ALA A 209 -1.15 -10.75 23.89
N GLY A 210 -1.94 -11.16 22.89
CA GLY A 210 -3.24 -10.57 22.60
C GLY A 210 -3.17 -9.19 21.92
N SER A 211 -2.01 -8.79 21.40
CA SER A 211 -1.84 -7.49 20.72
C SER A 211 -2.38 -7.48 19.28
N ALA A 212 -2.90 -8.58 18.79
CA ALA A 212 -3.54 -8.71 17.47
C ALA A 212 -5.08 -8.73 17.53
N GLN A 213 -5.68 -8.35 18.69
CA GLN A 213 -7.13 -8.31 18.86
C GLN A 213 -7.67 -6.90 18.81
#